data_5383ebc56e87050a45d84a069b197d93
#
_entry.id   5383ebc56e87050a45d84a069b197d93
#
_cell.length_a   1.000
_cell.length_b   1.000
_cell.length_c   1.000
_cell.angle_alpha   90.00
_cell.angle_beta   90.00
_cell.angle_gamma   90.00
#
_symmetry.space_group_name_H-M   'P 1'
#
loop_
_entity.id
_entity.type
_entity.pdbx_description
1 polymer ?
#
loop_
_entity_poly.entity_id
_entity_poly.type
_entity_poly.pdbx_seq_one_letter_code
_entity_poly.pdbx_strand_id
1 'polypeptide(L)'
;MPQHFLSSASKRERREGVRTRAFGQDYQPTIVDRFGVWLSSRQIRKCAGPINQKAIGDFGCGYHAAFIRTVLPEVKRAVLIDCALADDLKEVPKITVIEGILPAVLKQLRADSLDIILCVSVLEHLWDPQSTLHECFRIIRPGGVCMFNVPSWRGKWFLEFSAFRLGLSPTDEVLDHKAYYDVKDFRPMLIQAGFFPSNIRCFSHKFGLNTFAICTK
;
A
#
# COMPACT_ATOMS: atom_id res chain seq x y z
N MET A 1 -13.41 22.19 22.73
CA MET A 1 -13.20 20.96 21.96
C MET A 1 -13.70 21.23 20.55
N PRO A 2 -12.88 21.25 19.50
CA PRO A 2 -13.37 21.39 18.14
C PRO A 2 -14.02 20.06 17.74
N GLN A 3 -15.32 20.07 17.49
CA GLN A 3 -16.02 18.98 16.83
C GLN A 3 -15.51 18.94 15.39
N HIS A 4 -14.65 17.97 15.07
CA HIS A 4 -14.31 17.64 13.69
C HIS A 4 -15.57 17.10 13.00
N PHE A 5 -16.24 17.96 12.26
CA PHE A 5 -17.34 17.56 11.37
C PHE A 5 -16.74 16.65 10.30
N LEU A 6 -17.02 15.35 10.41
CA LEU A 6 -16.72 14.39 9.36
C LEU A 6 -17.39 14.86 8.06
N SER A 7 -16.65 14.87 6.96
CA SER A 7 -17.23 15.23 5.66
C SER A 7 -18.36 14.26 5.28
N SER A 8 -19.29 14.70 4.47
CA SER A 8 -20.41 13.86 4.00
C SER A 8 -19.93 12.59 3.28
N ALA A 9 -18.80 12.66 2.57
CA ALA A 9 -18.17 11.53 1.91
C ALA A 9 -17.64 10.48 2.90
N SER A 10 -16.95 10.90 3.96
CA SER A 10 -16.47 10.00 5.02
C SER A 10 -17.61 9.26 5.74
N LYS A 11 -18.79 9.91 5.87
CA LYS A 11 -20.01 9.27 6.42
C LYS A 11 -20.59 8.22 5.46
N ARG A 12 -20.55 8.47 4.15
CA ARG A 12 -21.02 7.55 3.11
C ARG A 12 -20.11 6.31 3.00
N GLU A 13 -18.78 6.51 2.99
CA GLU A 13 -17.78 5.44 2.99
C GLU A 13 -17.97 4.46 4.15
N ARG A 14 -18.23 4.97 5.37
CA ARG A 14 -18.51 4.10 6.53
C ARG A 14 -19.82 3.31 6.40
N ARG A 15 -20.82 3.85 5.73
CA ARG A 15 -22.11 3.15 5.52
C ARG A 15 -22.00 2.08 4.45
N GLU A 16 -21.23 2.33 3.38
CA GLU A 16 -21.09 1.45 2.24
C GLU A 16 -19.84 0.54 2.34
N GLY A 17 -18.94 0.80 3.30
CA GLY A 17 -17.71 0.01 3.52
C GLY A 17 -16.70 0.11 2.38
N VAL A 18 -16.87 1.07 1.47
CA VAL A 18 -16.04 1.24 0.27
C VAL A 18 -15.26 2.55 0.41
N ARG A 19 -13.93 2.47 0.30
CA ARG A 19 -13.05 3.63 0.29
C ARG A 19 -13.17 4.35 -1.07
N THR A 20 -13.45 5.65 -1.06
CA THR A 20 -13.59 6.47 -2.28
C THR A 20 -12.50 7.53 -2.42
N ARG A 21 -11.62 7.67 -1.42
CA ARG A 21 -10.56 8.68 -1.37
C ARG A 21 -9.19 8.03 -1.22
N ALA A 22 -8.25 8.52 -2.00
CA ALA A 22 -6.85 8.12 -1.90
C ALA A 22 -6.12 8.86 -0.77
N PHE A 23 -5.10 8.23 -0.19
CA PHE A 23 -4.24 8.85 0.82
C PHE A 23 -3.62 10.15 0.27
N GLY A 24 -3.73 11.24 1.05
CA GLY A 24 -3.18 12.54 0.68
C GLY A 24 -3.97 13.32 -0.37
N GLN A 25 -5.20 12.90 -0.71
CA GLN A 25 -6.04 13.60 -1.69
C GLN A 25 -6.56 14.94 -1.17
N ASP A 26 -7.11 14.95 0.05
CA ASP A 26 -7.81 16.13 0.62
C ASP A 26 -7.07 16.74 1.82
N TYR A 27 -5.88 16.27 2.12
CA TYR A 27 -5.09 16.77 3.26
C TYR A 27 -3.59 16.67 2.99
N GLN A 28 -2.83 17.51 3.71
CA GLN A 28 -1.37 17.41 3.69
C GLN A 28 -0.90 16.35 4.69
N PRO A 29 -0.08 15.38 4.27
CA PRO A 29 0.49 14.38 5.18
C PRO A 29 1.24 15.03 6.34
N THR A 30 0.98 14.56 7.56
CA THR A 30 1.65 15.04 8.78
C THR A 30 3.16 14.71 8.75
N ILE A 31 3.93 15.29 9.70
CA ILE A 31 5.35 14.97 9.85
C ILE A 31 5.53 13.47 10.16
N VAL A 32 4.62 12.88 10.94
CA VAL A 32 4.63 11.44 11.29
C VAL A 32 4.39 10.60 10.04
N ASP A 33 3.40 10.97 9.21
CA ASP A 33 3.11 10.29 7.95
C ASP A 33 4.32 10.35 6.99
N ARG A 34 4.89 11.55 6.82
CA ARG A 34 6.07 11.76 5.97
C ARG A 34 7.27 10.94 6.42
N PHE A 35 7.51 10.87 7.73
CA PHE A 35 8.56 10.02 8.30
C PHE A 35 8.27 8.53 8.08
N GLY A 36 7.03 8.10 8.27
CA GLY A 36 6.58 6.74 7.99
C GLY A 36 6.76 6.34 6.53
N VAL A 37 6.39 7.23 5.59
CA VAL A 37 6.58 7.05 4.15
C VAL A 37 8.08 6.97 3.82
N TRP A 38 8.90 7.84 4.40
CA TRP A 38 10.36 7.83 4.20
C TRP A 38 11.00 6.50 4.65
N LEU A 39 10.62 5.99 5.83
CA LEU A 39 11.09 4.69 6.32
C LEU A 39 10.71 3.55 5.39
N SER A 40 9.45 3.53 4.89
CA SER A 40 8.99 2.55 3.92
C SER A 40 9.76 2.65 2.61
N SER A 41 9.93 3.86 2.08
CA SER A 41 10.66 4.11 0.83
C SER A 41 12.12 3.65 0.91
N ARG A 42 12.78 3.92 2.05
CA ARG A 42 14.14 3.43 2.30
C ARG A 42 14.20 1.90 2.33
N GLN A 43 13.22 1.25 2.99
CA GLN A 43 13.15 -0.21 3.05
C GLN A 43 12.89 -0.82 1.68
N ILE A 44 11.98 -0.25 0.90
CA ILE A 44 11.68 -0.68 -0.48
C ILE A 44 12.95 -0.62 -1.32
N ARG A 45 13.65 0.53 -1.36
CA ARG A 45 14.91 0.68 -2.12
C ARG A 45 15.97 -0.35 -1.71
N LYS A 46 16.10 -0.65 -0.41
CA LYS A 46 17.03 -1.66 0.10
C LYS A 46 16.69 -3.08 -0.39
N CYS A 47 15.41 -3.38 -0.53
CA CYS A 47 14.91 -4.73 -0.81
C CYS A 47 14.57 -4.99 -2.28
N ALA A 48 14.28 -3.95 -3.05
CA ALA A 48 13.92 -4.07 -4.46
C ALA A 48 15.07 -4.53 -5.35
N GLY A 49 16.32 -4.42 -4.87
CA GLY A 49 17.48 -4.59 -5.72
C GLY A 49 17.54 -3.51 -6.82
N PRO A 50 18.23 -3.77 -7.94
CA PRO A 50 18.27 -2.84 -9.05
C PRO A 50 16.87 -2.64 -9.65
N ILE A 51 16.35 -1.41 -9.58
CA ILE A 51 15.04 -1.03 -10.15
C ILE A 51 15.14 -0.53 -11.57
N ASN A 52 16.37 -0.31 -12.05
CA ASN A 52 16.62 0.22 -13.39
C ASN A 52 15.99 -0.68 -14.46
N GLN A 53 15.28 -0.06 -15.39
CA GLN A 53 14.60 -0.73 -16.50
C GLN A 53 13.55 -1.78 -16.06
N LYS A 54 13.03 -1.71 -14.84
CA LYS A 54 11.97 -2.60 -14.34
C LYS A 54 10.58 -2.01 -14.59
N ALA A 55 9.60 -2.90 -14.80
CA ALA A 55 8.18 -2.58 -14.77
C ALA A 55 7.67 -2.71 -13.32
N ILE A 56 7.24 -1.61 -12.73
CA ILE A 56 6.80 -1.55 -11.32
C ILE A 56 5.30 -1.32 -11.24
N GLY A 57 4.60 -2.07 -10.38
CA GLY A 57 3.23 -1.80 -9.95
C GLY A 57 3.26 -1.22 -8.52
N ASP A 58 2.51 -0.16 -8.28
CA ASP A 58 2.28 0.40 -6.95
C ASP A 58 0.77 0.42 -6.69
N PHE A 59 0.31 -0.55 -5.90
CA PHE A 59 -1.09 -0.83 -5.66
C PHE A 59 -1.51 -0.20 -4.33
N GLY A 60 -2.37 0.83 -4.39
CA GLY A 60 -2.65 1.72 -3.28
C GLY A 60 -1.54 2.76 -3.10
N CYS A 61 -1.12 3.39 -4.19
CA CYS A 61 0.05 4.29 -4.22
C CYS A 61 -0.20 5.66 -3.59
N GLY A 62 -1.44 5.95 -3.15
CA GLY A 62 -1.87 7.27 -2.71
C GLY A 62 -2.07 8.24 -3.88
N TYR A 63 -2.80 9.33 -3.62
CA TYR A 63 -3.19 10.30 -4.64
C TYR A 63 -2.03 10.85 -5.47
N HIS A 64 -0.90 11.12 -4.83
CA HIS A 64 0.29 11.70 -5.46
C HIS A 64 1.34 10.69 -5.88
N ALA A 65 1.19 9.39 -5.60
CA ALA A 65 2.18 8.33 -5.89
C ALA A 65 3.61 8.72 -5.50
N ALA A 66 3.79 9.22 -4.28
CA ALA A 66 5.01 9.89 -3.83
C ALA A 66 6.28 9.04 -4.02
N PHE A 67 6.23 7.73 -3.75
CA PHE A 67 7.39 6.85 -3.95
C PHE A 67 7.75 6.71 -5.42
N ILE A 68 6.77 6.45 -6.29
CA ILE A 68 7.04 6.25 -7.73
C ILE A 68 7.65 7.48 -8.36
N ARG A 69 7.21 8.68 -8.00
CA ARG A 69 7.83 9.92 -8.48
C ARG A 69 9.35 9.98 -8.22
N THR A 70 9.81 9.43 -7.10
CA THR A 70 11.24 9.43 -6.74
C THR A 70 12.08 8.43 -7.55
N VAL A 71 11.47 7.40 -8.14
CA VAL A 71 12.15 6.35 -8.89
C VAL A 71 11.83 6.37 -10.40
N LEU A 72 10.92 7.23 -10.81
CA LEU A 72 10.42 7.32 -12.18
C LEU A 72 11.52 7.48 -13.25
N PRO A 73 12.60 8.25 -13.04
CA PRO A 73 13.70 8.32 -14.02
C PRO A 73 14.38 6.97 -14.28
N GLU A 74 14.43 6.10 -13.28
CA GLU A 74 15.17 4.83 -13.31
C GLU A 74 14.33 3.70 -13.92
N VAL A 75 13.00 3.69 -13.71
CA VAL A 75 12.13 2.59 -14.10
C VAL A 75 11.81 2.59 -15.60
N LYS A 76 11.50 1.42 -16.14
CA LYS A 76 11.01 1.26 -17.51
C LYS A 76 9.60 1.82 -17.66
N ARG A 77 8.71 1.42 -16.77
CA ARG A 77 7.32 1.88 -16.66
C ARG A 77 6.76 1.64 -15.27
N ALA A 78 5.75 2.39 -14.91
CA ALA A 78 5.01 2.22 -13.66
C ALA A 78 3.51 2.01 -13.94
N VAL A 79 2.87 1.13 -13.17
CA VAL A 79 1.41 0.97 -13.11
C VAL A 79 0.97 1.43 -11.73
N LEU A 80 0.16 2.47 -11.68
CA LEU A 80 -0.35 3.08 -10.45
C LEU A 80 -1.81 2.73 -10.27
N ILE A 81 -2.15 2.22 -9.10
CA ILE A 81 -3.54 1.85 -8.79
C ILE A 81 -3.93 2.48 -7.45
N ASP A 82 -5.00 3.25 -7.46
CA ASP A 82 -5.68 3.74 -6.26
C ASP A 82 -7.14 4.09 -6.61
N CYS A 83 -7.96 4.44 -5.62
CA CYS A 83 -9.34 4.86 -5.85
C CYS A 83 -9.43 6.23 -6.54
N ALA A 84 -8.43 7.08 -6.38
CA ALA A 84 -8.26 8.34 -7.11
C ALA A 84 -6.78 8.67 -7.27
N LEU A 85 -6.39 9.30 -8.39
CA LEU A 85 -5.01 9.65 -8.71
C LEU A 85 -4.93 11.08 -9.27
N ALA A 86 -3.85 11.79 -8.97
CA ALA A 86 -3.64 13.15 -9.45
C ALA A 86 -3.53 13.19 -10.99
N ASP A 87 -4.15 14.20 -11.62
CA ASP A 87 -4.25 14.28 -13.08
C ASP A 87 -2.90 14.38 -13.77
N ASP A 88 -1.94 15.05 -13.14
CA ASP A 88 -0.58 15.18 -13.69
C ASP A 88 0.14 13.84 -13.86
N LEU A 89 -0.26 12.79 -13.12
CA LEU A 89 0.27 11.42 -13.29
C LEU A 89 -0.21 10.78 -14.60
N LYS A 90 -1.39 11.16 -15.07
CA LYS A 90 -1.97 10.65 -16.34
C LYS A 90 -1.24 11.14 -17.58
N GLU A 91 -0.53 12.28 -17.44
CA GLU A 91 0.23 12.90 -18.54
C GLU A 91 1.65 12.33 -18.69
N VAL A 92 2.12 11.52 -17.75
CA VAL A 92 3.48 10.98 -17.78
C VAL A 92 3.57 9.71 -18.64
N PRO A 93 4.34 9.71 -19.74
CA PRO A 93 4.34 8.61 -20.72
C PRO A 93 4.74 7.23 -20.16
N LYS A 94 5.51 7.20 -19.06
CA LYS A 94 5.95 5.96 -18.41
C LYS A 94 4.95 5.42 -17.40
N ILE A 95 3.86 6.16 -17.12
CA ILE A 95 2.87 5.81 -16.11
C ILE A 95 1.59 5.32 -16.77
N THR A 96 1.08 4.20 -16.30
CA THR A 96 -0.28 3.74 -16.55
C THR A 96 -1.08 3.93 -15.28
N VAL A 97 -2.11 4.75 -15.31
CA VAL A 97 -3.01 5.02 -14.19
C VAL A 97 -4.23 4.14 -14.31
N ILE A 98 -4.62 3.47 -13.22
CA ILE A 98 -5.87 2.69 -13.11
C ILE A 98 -6.58 3.13 -11.82
N GLU A 99 -7.66 3.87 -11.96
CA GLU A 99 -8.50 4.27 -10.82
C GLU A 99 -9.55 3.20 -10.54
N GLY A 100 -9.67 2.81 -9.26
CA GLY A 100 -10.67 1.85 -8.83
C GLY A 100 -10.32 1.10 -7.55
N ILE A 101 -11.13 0.11 -7.20
CA ILE A 101 -11.09 -0.57 -5.92
C ILE A 101 -10.42 -1.94 -6.04
N LEU A 102 -9.47 -2.22 -5.16
CA LEU A 102 -8.82 -3.52 -5.03
C LEU A 102 -9.78 -4.55 -4.40
N PRO A 103 -9.74 -5.82 -4.80
CA PRO A 103 -8.88 -6.40 -5.85
C PRO A 103 -9.45 -6.29 -7.27
N ALA A 104 -10.66 -5.76 -7.46
CA ALA A 104 -11.42 -5.87 -8.72
C ALA A 104 -10.64 -5.32 -9.94
N VAL A 105 -9.97 -4.17 -9.76
CA VAL A 105 -9.22 -3.51 -10.86
C VAL A 105 -7.96 -4.28 -11.27
N LEU A 106 -7.42 -5.16 -10.41
CA LEU A 106 -6.23 -5.95 -10.73
C LEU A 106 -6.47 -6.96 -11.87
N LYS A 107 -7.72 -7.37 -12.08
CA LYS A 107 -8.10 -8.27 -13.19
C LYS A 107 -7.81 -7.68 -14.57
N GLN A 108 -7.66 -6.36 -14.70
CA GLN A 108 -7.27 -5.69 -15.93
C GLN A 108 -5.79 -5.92 -16.28
N LEU A 109 -4.96 -6.30 -15.33
CA LEU A 109 -3.53 -6.53 -15.54
C LEU A 109 -3.31 -7.98 -16.00
N ARG A 110 -2.39 -8.12 -16.96
CA ARG A 110 -1.97 -9.43 -17.45
C ARG A 110 -1.15 -10.17 -16.39
N ALA A 111 -1.28 -11.50 -16.37
CA ALA A 111 -0.38 -12.34 -15.58
C ALA A 111 1.09 -12.12 -16.02
N ASP A 112 2.03 -12.32 -15.09
CA ASP A 112 3.49 -12.28 -15.33
C ASP A 112 3.98 -11.01 -16.04
N SER A 113 3.37 -9.86 -15.73
CA SER A 113 3.59 -8.61 -16.46
C SER A 113 4.43 -7.56 -15.75
N LEU A 114 4.65 -7.71 -14.45
CA LEU A 114 5.42 -6.78 -13.62
C LEU A 114 6.66 -7.43 -13.01
N ASP A 115 7.72 -6.65 -12.88
CA ASP A 115 8.98 -7.06 -12.25
C ASP A 115 8.95 -6.88 -10.73
N ILE A 116 8.29 -5.81 -10.29
CA ILE A 116 8.17 -5.43 -8.89
C ILE A 116 6.72 -5.01 -8.63
N ILE A 117 6.15 -5.49 -7.55
CA ILE A 117 4.86 -5.02 -7.03
C ILE A 117 5.07 -4.46 -5.63
N LEU A 118 4.55 -3.26 -5.40
CA LEU A 118 4.46 -2.62 -4.10
C LEU A 118 2.98 -2.60 -3.67
N CYS A 119 2.73 -2.93 -2.42
CA CYS A 119 1.43 -2.80 -1.78
C CYS A 119 1.68 -2.42 -0.31
N VAL A 120 1.73 -1.10 -0.05
CA VAL A 120 2.26 -0.53 1.19
C VAL A 120 1.17 0.22 1.92
N SER A 121 0.78 -0.24 3.10
CA SER A 121 -0.30 0.34 3.92
C SER A 121 -1.64 0.38 3.17
N VAL A 122 -2.04 -0.79 2.66
CA VAL A 122 -3.24 -0.96 1.84
C VAL A 122 -4.10 -2.12 2.33
N LEU A 123 -3.48 -3.28 2.60
CA LEU A 123 -4.21 -4.52 2.90
C LEU A 123 -5.07 -4.41 4.16
N GLU A 124 -4.67 -3.56 5.11
CA GLU A 124 -5.41 -3.25 6.33
C GLU A 124 -6.75 -2.56 6.08
N HIS A 125 -6.92 -1.93 4.93
CA HIS A 125 -8.15 -1.24 4.51
C HIS A 125 -9.10 -2.12 3.70
N LEU A 126 -8.64 -3.30 3.26
CA LEU A 126 -9.42 -4.15 2.37
C LEU A 126 -10.32 -5.12 3.15
N TRP A 127 -11.52 -5.38 2.61
CA TRP A 127 -12.39 -6.45 3.09
C TRP A 127 -11.90 -7.84 2.66
N ASP A 128 -11.27 -7.92 1.50
CA ASP A 128 -10.70 -9.16 0.96
C ASP A 128 -9.23 -8.95 0.58
N PRO A 129 -8.33 -8.88 1.57
CA PRO A 129 -6.90 -8.77 1.33
C PRO A 129 -6.33 -10.02 0.66
N GLN A 130 -6.93 -11.20 0.91
CA GLN A 130 -6.45 -12.46 0.37
C GLN A 130 -6.55 -12.49 -1.17
N SER A 131 -7.67 -12.05 -1.74
CA SER A 131 -7.81 -11.95 -3.19
C SER A 131 -6.82 -10.95 -3.81
N THR A 132 -6.50 -9.86 -3.10
CA THR A 132 -5.46 -8.92 -3.56
C THR A 132 -4.08 -9.59 -3.60
N LEU A 133 -3.73 -10.38 -2.58
CA LEU A 133 -2.47 -11.13 -2.55
C LEU A 133 -2.39 -12.17 -3.66
N HIS A 134 -3.48 -12.90 -3.96
CA HIS A 134 -3.56 -13.83 -5.10
C HIS A 134 -3.34 -13.12 -6.45
N GLU A 135 -3.96 -11.95 -6.64
CA GLU A 135 -3.76 -11.15 -7.85
C GLU A 135 -2.32 -10.63 -7.95
N CYS A 136 -1.70 -10.19 -6.84
CA CYS A 136 -0.27 -9.84 -6.83
C CYS A 136 0.59 -11.01 -7.30
N PHE A 137 0.32 -12.23 -6.80
CA PHE A 137 1.04 -13.44 -7.23
C PHE A 137 0.81 -13.76 -8.70
N ARG A 138 -0.41 -13.56 -9.22
CA ARG A 138 -0.71 -13.77 -10.63
C ARG A 138 0.02 -12.79 -11.53
N ILE A 139 0.05 -11.50 -11.16
CA ILE A 139 0.57 -10.40 -11.98
C ILE A 139 2.09 -10.33 -11.97
N ILE A 140 2.73 -10.68 -10.83
CA ILE A 140 4.18 -10.68 -10.74
C ILE A 140 4.75 -11.81 -11.62
N ARG A 141 5.81 -11.52 -12.39
CA ARG A 141 6.47 -12.52 -13.23
C ARG A 141 7.33 -13.50 -12.42
N PRO A 142 7.66 -14.68 -12.94
CA PRO A 142 8.67 -15.55 -12.35
C PRO A 142 9.99 -14.77 -12.12
N GLY A 143 10.56 -14.90 -10.91
CA GLY A 143 11.71 -14.13 -10.45
C GLY A 143 11.43 -12.66 -10.11
N GLY A 144 10.19 -12.20 -10.22
CA GLY A 144 9.77 -10.88 -9.78
C GLY A 144 9.54 -10.82 -8.26
N VAL A 145 9.49 -9.61 -7.72
CA VAL A 145 9.43 -9.36 -6.27
C VAL A 145 8.19 -8.56 -5.90
N CYS A 146 7.41 -9.10 -4.96
CA CYS A 146 6.34 -8.36 -4.29
C CYS A 146 6.82 -7.87 -2.92
N MET A 147 6.51 -6.64 -2.58
CA MET A 147 6.79 -6.03 -1.28
C MET A 147 5.51 -5.52 -0.66
N PHE A 148 5.27 -5.93 0.58
CA PHE A 148 4.10 -5.58 1.35
C PHE A 148 4.52 -4.93 2.66
N ASN A 149 3.78 -3.93 3.10
CA ASN A 149 3.93 -3.35 4.44
C ASN A 149 2.54 -3.13 5.03
N VAL A 150 2.32 -3.64 6.22
CA VAL A 150 1.04 -3.56 6.94
C VAL A 150 1.29 -3.18 8.40
N PRO A 151 0.36 -2.49 9.08
CA PRO A 151 0.50 -2.22 10.50
C PRO A 151 0.39 -3.50 11.32
N SER A 152 1.24 -3.60 12.34
CA SER A 152 1.21 -4.70 13.32
C SER A 152 0.18 -4.41 14.43
N TRP A 153 -0.11 -5.41 15.27
CA TRP A 153 -0.93 -5.20 16.47
C TRP A 153 -0.32 -4.17 17.44
N ARG A 154 1.02 -4.11 17.52
CA ARG A 154 1.70 -3.02 18.27
C ARG A 154 1.50 -1.67 17.60
N GLY A 155 1.51 -1.64 16.28
CA GLY A 155 1.26 -0.44 15.49
C GLY A 155 -0.14 0.12 15.72
N LYS A 156 -1.15 -0.74 15.93
CA LYS A 156 -2.51 -0.32 16.30
C LYS A 156 -2.50 0.63 17.51
N TRP A 157 -1.90 0.20 18.62
CA TRP A 157 -1.85 0.99 19.84
C TRP A 157 -1.17 2.35 19.62
N PHE A 158 -0.08 2.36 18.86
CA PHE A 158 0.64 3.61 18.54
C PHE A 158 -0.21 4.53 17.66
N LEU A 159 -0.83 4.01 16.61
CA LEU A 159 -1.67 4.78 15.69
C LEU A 159 -2.89 5.37 16.40
N GLU A 160 -3.60 4.57 17.21
CA GLU A 160 -4.74 5.03 18.00
C GLU A 160 -4.32 6.10 19.01
N PHE A 161 -3.22 5.91 19.74
CA PHE A 161 -2.70 6.91 20.67
C PHE A 161 -2.29 8.20 19.96
N SER A 162 -1.58 8.09 18.84
CA SER A 162 -1.12 9.21 18.01
C SER A 162 -2.31 10.00 17.43
N ALA A 163 -3.32 9.31 16.93
CA ALA A 163 -4.50 9.94 16.32
C ALA A 163 -5.42 10.57 17.37
N PHE A 164 -5.80 9.82 18.43
CA PHE A 164 -6.83 10.24 19.35
C PHE A 164 -6.33 11.11 20.52
N ARG A 165 -5.06 10.96 20.92
CA ARG A 165 -4.50 11.72 22.04
C ARG A 165 -3.61 12.88 21.62
N LEU A 166 -2.85 12.72 20.53
CA LEU A 166 -1.85 13.72 20.12
C LEU A 166 -2.31 14.49 18.85
N GLY A 167 -3.31 14.02 18.11
CA GLY A 167 -3.74 14.64 16.86
C GLY A 167 -2.68 14.64 15.76
N LEU A 168 -1.70 13.71 15.84
CA LEU A 168 -0.55 13.63 14.93
C LEU A 168 -0.81 12.79 13.69
N SER A 169 -1.94 12.05 13.64
CA SER A 169 -2.35 11.23 12.50
C SER A 169 -3.82 11.46 12.21
N PRO A 170 -4.27 11.39 10.94
CA PRO A 170 -5.66 11.52 10.58
C PRO A 170 -6.50 10.41 11.23
N THR A 171 -7.48 10.78 12.03
CA THR A 171 -8.36 9.82 12.74
C THR A 171 -9.15 8.95 11.77
N ASP A 172 -9.56 9.50 10.62
CA ASP A 172 -10.33 8.79 9.62
C ASP A 172 -9.56 7.64 8.98
N GLU A 173 -8.25 7.82 8.74
CA GLU A 173 -7.37 6.76 8.23
C GLU A 173 -7.24 5.59 9.22
N VAL A 174 -7.07 5.91 10.52
CA VAL A 174 -6.95 4.88 11.57
C VAL A 174 -8.27 4.14 11.78
N LEU A 175 -9.40 4.85 11.69
CA LEU A 175 -10.73 4.25 11.84
C LEU A 175 -11.14 3.36 10.65
N ASP A 176 -10.50 3.53 9.48
CA ASP A 176 -10.74 2.68 8.31
C ASP A 176 -9.94 1.36 8.34
N HIS A 177 -9.01 1.19 9.28
CA HIS A 177 -8.28 -0.08 9.42
C HIS A 177 -9.22 -1.21 9.83
N LYS A 178 -9.33 -2.24 9.00
CA LYS A 178 -10.14 -3.45 9.22
C LYS A 178 -9.35 -4.56 9.89
N ALA A 179 -8.00 -4.55 9.71
CA ALA A 179 -7.13 -5.60 10.23
C ALA A 179 -5.72 -5.08 10.56
N TYR A 180 -5.02 -5.86 11.39
CA TYR A 180 -3.62 -5.67 11.76
C TYR A 180 -2.92 -7.02 11.65
N TYR A 181 -1.65 -7.01 11.27
CA TYR A 181 -0.96 -8.26 10.94
C TYR A 181 0.44 -8.32 11.57
N ASP A 182 0.65 -9.20 12.52
CA ASP A 182 1.99 -9.58 12.91
C ASP A 182 2.59 -10.58 11.90
N VAL A 183 3.89 -10.87 12.01
CA VAL A 183 4.57 -11.83 11.12
C VAL A 183 3.87 -13.19 11.08
N LYS A 184 3.37 -13.66 12.24
CA LYS A 184 2.66 -14.95 12.38
C LYS A 184 1.32 -14.96 11.64
N ASP A 185 0.65 -13.82 11.52
CA ASP A 185 -0.65 -13.67 10.86
C ASP A 185 -0.47 -13.49 9.35
N PHE A 186 0.52 -12.70 8.96
CA PHE A 186 0.71 -12.30 7.58
C PHE A 186 1.40 -13.36 6.72
N ARG A 187 2.40 -14.05 7.27
CA ARG A 187 3.15 -15.08 6.54
C ARG A 187 2.27 -16.22 5.99
N PRO A 188 1.30 -16.80 6.73
CA PRO A 188 0.37 -17.78 6.20
C PRO A 188 -0.46 -17.28 5.02
N MET A 189 -0.92 -16.02 5.04
CA MET A 189 -1.69 -15.42 3.95
C MET A 189 -0.88 -15.35 2.65
N LEU A 190 0.42 -15.04 2.75
CA LEU A 190 1.34 -15.01 1.60
C LEU A 190 1.55 -16.41 1.01
N ILE A 191 1.66 -17.45 1.86
CA ILE A 191 1.74 -18.84 1.43
C ILE A 191 0.44 -19.24 0.72
N GLN A 192 -0.70 -18.91 1.30
CA GLN A 192 -2.01 -19.18 0.69
C GLN A 192 -2.19 -18.45 -0.65
N ALA A 193 -1.59 -17.28 -0.84
CA ALA A 193 -1.61 -16.54 -2.09
C ALA A 193 -0.78 -17.20 -3.22
N GLY A 194 0.06 -18.20 -2.90
CA GLY A 194 0.84 -18.97 -3.86
C GLY A 194 2.35 -18.81 -3.75
N PHE A 195 2.84 -17.92 -2.86
CA PHE A 195 4.30 -17.78 -2.65
C PHE A 195 4.87 -18.97 -1.89
N PHE A 196 5.99 -19.51 -2.38
CA PHE A 196 6.68 -20.59 -1.67
C PHE A 196 7.25 -20.11 -0.32
N PRO A 197 7.13 -20.91 0.76
CA PRO A 197 7.62 -20.53 2.09
C PRO A 197 9.10 -20.11 2.13
N SER A 198 9.96 -20.74 1.30
CA SER A 198 11.38 -20.41 1.17
C SER A 198 11.62 -19.02 0.54
N ASN A 199 10.67 -18.55 -0.23
CA ASN A 199 10.75 -17.29 -0.99
C ASN A 199 10.08 -16.13 -0.27
N ILE A 200 9.58 -16.35 0.96
CA ILE A 200 8.94 -15.33 1.79
C ILE A 200 9.89 -14.92 2.90
N ARG A 201 10.26 -13.64 2.92
CA ARG A 201 10.96 -13.00 4.01
C ARG A 201 10.03 -12.00 4.67
N CYS A 202 9.55 -12.30 5.87
CA CYS A 202 8.61 -11.48 6.63
C CYS A 202 9.23 -11.10 7.98
N PHE A 203 9.22 -9.80 8.34
CA PHE A 203 9.89 -9.27 9.53
C PHE A 203 9.25 -7.98 10.04
N SER A 204 9.54 -7.65 11.31
CA SER A 204 9.10 -6.39 11.92
C SER A 204 9.83 -5.20 11.32
N HIS A 205 9.08 -4.12 11.07
CA HIS A 205 9.56 -2.87 10.48
C HIS A 205 9.06 -1.66 11.31
N LYS A 206 9.66 -0.48 11.11
CA LYS A 206 9.29 0.76 11.83
C LYS A 206 9.20 0.56 13.35
N PHE A 207 10.30 0.06 13.95
CA PHE A 207 10.37 -0.20 15.40
C PHE A 207 9.33 -1.23 15.91
N GLY A 208 8.90 -2.14 15.05
CA GLY A 208 7.88 -3.15 15.38
C GLY A 208 6.44 -2.66 15.21
N LEU A 209 6.23 -1.45 14.71
CA LEU A 209 4.88 -0.91 14.46
C LEU A 209 4.26 -1.43 13.15
N ASN A 210 5.10 -1.99 12.27
CA ASN A 210 4.65 -2.60 11.02
C ASN A 210 5.29 -3.98 10.82
N THR A 211 4.62 -4.79 10.02
CA THR A 211 5.16 -6.01 9.43
C THR A 211 5.49 -5.73 7.96
N PHE A 212 6.71 -6.05 7.54
CA PHE A 212 7.17 -5.94 6.17
C PHE A 212 7.42 -7.33 5.59
N ALA A 213 6.97 -7.57 4.37
CA ALA A 213 7.20 -8.82 3.67
C ALA A 213 7.79 -8.59 2.28
N ILE A 214 8.69 -9.48 1.89
CA ILE A 214 9.28 -9.59 0.57
C ILE A 214 9.02 -11.00 0.08
N CYS A 215 8.39 -11.13 -1.08
CA CYS A 215 8.05 -12.40 -1.68
C CYS A 215 8.58 -12.45 -3.11
N THR A 216 9.27 -13.52 -3.48
CA THR A 216 9.70 -13.78 -4.85
C THR A 216 8.85 -14.91 -5.44
N LYS A 217 8.37 -14.72 -6.68
CA LYS A 217 7.66 -15.78 -7.43
C LYS A 217 8.64 -16.78 -8.05
#